data_eaa457711f6864703016e6bfcaefb1d1
#
_entry.id   eaa457711f6864703016e6bfcaefb1d1
#
_cell.length_a   1.000
_cell.length_b   1.000
_cell.length_c   1.000
_cell.angle_alpha   90.00
_cell.angle_beta   90.00
_cell.angle_gamma   90.00
#
_symmetry.space_group_name_H-M   'P 1'
#
loop_
_entity.id
_entity.type
_entity.pdbx_description
1 polymer ?
#
loop_
_entity_poly.entity_id
_entity_poly.type
_entity_poly.pdbx_seq_one_letter_code
_entity_poly.pdbx_strand_id
1 'polypeptide(L)'
;MAITFFLFQFVNIAKDRWNDYETNSYAEDRNTLADKDSAYEVEGTSVVYIGKEQQDRIGNVAADWAHYMKKGFAYYVSLAELEAVLPDDGESKPQIVVIDPDAVNWKDTQEIRRLQDLAEEGINLVFGKLPDVKILKENKELCDLLGIRKIKKERTTVKGLHLYEGFLLGGERIYQAETKQEKKNQDMELTFPWFQLESGTKVYMKGIPKDKTLKEEAYPVVIWRNSFEKASVFAVNGNYMEDATGLGLLTGMLCEMSDYAIYPVVNARISELSNYPGFAEENDAVMEKMYSQSVRGVFRDIIWPSVNAIHEKNNMGLSFMLSPQLDYSDKKEPVGKDLRYYLKEINEARAEAGLSADMVSDTDIRKKLAEDEKFVRSEMPEFQFASFYQGKLSEKELAKALEQPVLQNVCTVIKAQDDQSNLLDYENENVTGQRVVSDGFSHTTVKISG
;
A
#
# COMPACT_ATOMS: atom_id res chain seq x y z
N MET A 1 5.73 -52.97 29.58
CA MET A 1 6.19 -51.55 29.69
C MET A 1 6.56 -50.94 28.36
N ALA A 2 7.37 -51.53 27.44
CA ALA A 2 7.69 -50.95 26.14
C ALA A 2 6.48 -50.76 25.22
N ILE A 3 5.57 -51.76 25.13
CA ILE A 3 4.36 -51.69 24.32
C ILE A 3 3.41 -50.59 24.82
N THR A 4 3.30 -50.40 26.15
CA THR A 4 2.46 -49.35 26.73
C THR A 4 3.05 -47.97 26.46
N PHE A 5 4.37 -47.82 26.44
CA PHE A 5 5.05 -46.59 26.08
C PHE A 5 4.86 -46.24 24.61
N PHE A 6 4.97 -47.25 23.70
CA PHE A 6 4.69 -47.06 22.27
C PHE A 6 3.24 -46.71 22.01
N LEU A 7 2.28 -47.35 22.68
CA LEU A 7 0.86 -46.99 22.59
C LEU A 7 0.58 -45.57 23.09
N PHE A 8 1.23 -45.15 24.17
CA PHE A 8 1.11 -43.79 24.71
C PHE A 8 1.69 -42.75 23.77
N GLN A 9 2.84 -43.03 23.16
CA GLN A 9 3.42 -42.20 22.12
C GLN A 9 2.54 -42.13 20.87
N PHE A 10 1.96 -43.26 20.47
CA PHE A 10 1.04 -43.32 19.31
C PHE A 10 -0.27 -42.55 19.58
N VAL A 11 -0.80 -42.63 20.79
CA VAL A 11 -1.99 -41.87 21.22
C VAL A 11 -1.68 -40.39 21.31
N ASN A 12 -0.51 -40.00 21.82
CA ASN A 12 -0.11 -38.59 21.83
C ASN A 12 0.12 -38.05 20.42
N ILE A 13 0.82 -38.78 19.55
CA ILE A 13 1.01 -38.42 18.17
C ILE A 13 -0.33 -38.36 17.41
N ALA A 14 -1.26 -39.26 17.71
CA ALA A 14 -2.60 -39.22 17.13
C ALA A 14 -3.39 -38.01 17.69
N LYS A 15 -3.29 -37.75 18.98
CA LYS A 15 -3.98 -36.65 19.64
C LYS A 15 -3.44 -35.29 19.15
N ASP A 16 -2.13 -35.15 19.00
CA ASP A 16 -1.49 -33.97 18.42
C ASP A 16 -1.88 -33.76 16.95
N ARG A 17 -2.09 -34.86 16.22
CA ARG A 17 -2.56 -34.79 14.81
C ARG A 17 -4.03 -34.42 14.64
N TRP A 18 -4.88 -34.61 15.66
CA TRP A 18 -6.34 -34.40 15.56
C TRP A 18 -6.83 -33.15 16.28
N ASN A 19 -6.07 -32.63 17.24
CA ASN A 19 -6.46 -31.46 18.03
C ASN A 19 -5.84 -30.13 17.58
N ASP A 20 -4.87 -30.13 16.64
CA ASP A 20 -4.12 -28.92 16.24
C ASP A 20 -4.75 -28.13 15.09
N TYR A 21 -5.95 -28.50 14.66
CA TYR A 21 -6.64 -27.77 13.63
C TYR A 21 -7.80 -26.97 14.23
N GLU A 22 -7.44 -25.96 15.00
CA GLU A 22 -8.45 -24.98 15.35
C GLU A 22 -8.94 -24.32 14.06
N THR A 23 -10.26 -24.35 13.86
CA THR A 23 -10.92 -23.49 12.90
C THR A 23 -10.51 -22.06 13.17
N ASN A 24 -10.15 -21.30 12.15
CA ASN A 24 -9.83 -19.90 12.30
C ASN A 24 -10.91 -19.22 13.14
N SER A 25 -10.58 -18.76 14.33
CA SER A 25 -11.49 -18.09 15.26
C SER A 25 -12.18 -16.86 14.67
N TYR A 26 -11.61 -16.29 13.63
CA TYR A 26 -12.20 -15.18 12.86
C TYR A 26 -13.56 -15.48 12.24
N ALA A 27 -13.89 -16.76 12.02
CA ALA A 27 -15.19 -17.13 11.47
C ALA A 27 -16.32 -17.02 12.49
N GLU A 28 -16.01 -17.16 13.78
CA GLU A 28 -16.98 -17.06 14.88
C GLU A 28 -17.36 -15.62 15.19
N ASP A 29 -16.44 -14.66 14.95
CA ASP A 29 -16.64 -13.24 15.24
C ASP A 29 -17.32 -12.45 14.13
N ARG A 30 -17.74 -13.10 13.06
CA ARG A 30 -18.39 -12.46 11.90
C ARG A 30 -19.63 -11.63 12.27
N ASN A 31 -20.36 -12.07 13.28
CA ASN A 31 -21.58 -11.41 13.74
C ASN A 31 -21.29 -10.13 14.55
N THR A 32 -20.03 -9.88 14.88
CA THR A 32 -19.59 -8.68 15.61
C THR A 32 -19.05 -7.58 14.69
N LEU A 33 -18.92 -7.87 13.39
CA LEU A 33 -18.54 -6.85 12.43
C LEU A 33 -19.66 -5.84 12.29
N ALA A 34 -19.29 -4.57 12.26
CA ALA A 34 -20.23 -3.47 12.08
C ALA A 34 -21.10 -3.71 10.84
N ASP A 35 -22.41 -3.55 11.00
CA ASP A 35 -23.38 -3.63 9.92
C ASP A 35 -23.04 -2.58 8.85
N LYS A 36 -23.45 -2.84 7.61
CA LYS A 36 -23.25 -1.89 6.48
C LYS A 36 -23.82 -0.51 6.78
N ASP A 37 -24.91 -0.49 7.53
CA ASP A 37 -25.62 0.73 7.91
C ASP A 37 -24.92 1.50 9.04
N SER A 38 -23.88 0.92 9.64
CA SER A 38 -23.04 1.58 10.65
C SER A 38 -21.74 2.14 10.07
N ALA A 39 -21.67 2.33 8.75
CA ALA A 39 -20.57 3.04 8.12
C ALA A 39 -20.39 4.40 8.80
N TYR A 40 -19.20 4.63 9.35
CA TYR A 40 -18.87 5.90 9.99
C TYR A 40 -18.93 7.02 8.94
N GLU A 41 -19.96 7.84 9.01
CA GLU A 41 -20.02 9.06 8.22
C GLU A 41 -19.10 10.09 8.88
N VAL A 42 -18.10 10.54 8.14
CA VAL A 42 -17.22 11.61 8.59
C VAL A 42 -17.96 12.92 8.39
N GLU A 43 -18.35 13.56 9.48
CA GLU A 43 -18.98 14.88 9.42
C GLU A 43 -17.96 15.93 8.96
N GLY A 44 -18.38 16.74 7.99
CA GLY A 44 -17.61 17.86 7.46
C GLY A 44 -16.46 17.49 6.53
N THR A 45 -15.98 18.46 5.78
CA THR A 45 -14.86 18.33 4.87
C THR A 45 -13.59 18.82 5.54
N SER A 46 -12.64 17.91 5.80
CA SER A 46 -11.33 18.24 6.40
C SER A 46 -10.22 18.35 5.37
N VAL A 47 -10.34 17.61 4.27
CA VAL A 47 -9.37 17.52 3.19
C VAL A 47 -10.04 17.86 1.87
N VAL A 48 -9.48 18.81 1.16
CA VAL A 48 -9.94 19.18 -0.17
C VAL A 48 -8.84 18.89 -1.18
N TYR A 49 -9.23 18.39 -2.32
CA TYR A 49 -8.36 18.26 -3.49
C TYR A 49 -8.85 19.17 -4.63
N ILE A 50 -7.92 19.97 -5.18
CA ILE A 50 -8.14 20.77 -6.39
C ILE A 50 -7.34 20.14 -7.52
N GLY A 51 -8.01 19.61 -8.51
CA GLY A 51 -7.40 18.93 -9.66
C GLY A 51 -8.30 18.90 -10.87
N LYS A 52 -7.79 18.50 -12.05
CA LYS A 52 -8.61 18.36 -13.27
C LYS A 52 -9.57 17.19 -13.19
N GLU A 53 -9.14 16.11 -12.54
CA GLU A 53 -9.91 14.88 -12.36
C GLU A 53 -9.73 14.39 -10.93
N GLN A 54 -10.80 13.91 -10.31
CA GLN A 54 -10.73 13.38 -8.94
C GLN A 54 -9.79 12.19 -8.82
N GLN A 55 -9.72 11.37 -9.86
CA GLN A 55 -8.97 10.12 -9.90
C GLN A 55 -7.60 10.25 -10.57
N ASP A 56 -7.06 11.46 -10.67
CA ASP A 56 -5.67 11.60 -11.05
C ASP A 56 -4.73 11.13 -9.91
N ARG A 57 -3.43 11.05 -10.18
CA ARG A 57 -2.48 10.45 -9.22
C ARG A 57 -2.45 11.16 -7.88
N ILE A 58 -2.42 12.50 -7.86
CA ILE A 58 -2.39 13.30 -6.62
C ILE A 58 -3.75 13.20 -5.92
N GLY A 59 -4.84 13.24 -6.67
CA GLY A 59 -6.20 13.13 -6.16
C GLY A 59 -6.45 11.79 -5.46
N ASN A 60 -6.00 10.69 -6.07
CA ASN A 60 -6.06 9.38 -5.46
C ASN A 60 -5.29 9.33 -4.12
N VAL A 61 -4.07 9.87 -4.08
CA VAL A 61 -3.28 9.94 -2.84
C VAL A 61 -4.00 10.75 -1.77
N ALA A 62 -4.55 11.92 -2.13
CA ALA A 62 -5.27 12.76 -1.18
C ALA A 62 -6.54 12.08 -0.64
N ALA A 63 -7.32 11.43 -1.52
CA ALA A 63 -8.53 10.70 -1.15
C ALA A 63 -8.21 9.50 -0.24
N ASP A 64 -7.22 8.71 -0.62
CA ASP A 64 -6.80 7.55 0.15
C ASP A 64 -6.22 7.93 1.52
N TRP A 65 -5.44 9.01 1.58
CA TRP A 65 -4.94 9.53 2.83
C TRP A 65 -6.07 10.00 3.73
N ALA A 66 -7.03 10.76 3.19
CA ALA A 66 -8.20 11.21 3.95
C ALA A 66 -8.99 10.01 4.50
N HIS A 67 -9.24 9.01 3.66
CA HIS A 67 -9.92 7.78 4.07
C HIS A 67 -9.16 7.04 5.19
N TYR A 68 -7.83 6.85 5.02
CA TYR A 68 -6.97 6.22 6.02
C TYR A 68 -6.99 6.99 7.35
N MET A 69 -6.95 8.32 7.29
CA MET A 69 -6.98 9.20 8.44
C MET A 69 -8.38 9.41 9.03
N LYS A 70 -9.40 8.80 8.43
CA LYS A 70 -10.82 8.98 8.79
C LYS A 70 -11.24 10.45 8.79
N LYS A 71 -10.87 11.16 7.72
CA LYS A 71 -11.19 12.57 7.49
C LYS A 71 -12.15 12.72 6.32
N GLY A 72 -13.07 13.68 6.40
CA GLY A 72 -13.93 14.03 5.27
C GLY A 72 -13.12 14.57 4.09
N PHE A 73 -13.44 14.09 2.90
CA PHE A 73 -12.78 14.44 1.65
C PHE A 73 -13.76 15.06 0.65
N ALA A 74 -13.33 16.14 0.00
CA ALA A 74 -14.05 16.73 -1.13
C ALA A 74 -13.11 17.04 -2.29
N TYR A 75 -13.65 17.00 -3.50
CA TYR A 75 -12.97 17.32 -4.72
C TYR A 75 -13.66 18.48 -5.44
N TYR A 76 -12.85 19.40 -5.97
CA TYR A 76 -13.32 20.50 -6.82
C TYR A 76 -12.40 20.66 -8.02
N VAL A 77 -12.95 21.05 -9.17
CA VAL A 77 -12.16 21.26 -10.38
C VAL A 77 -11.45 22.60 -10.40
N SER A 78 -11.83 23.52 -9.51
CA SER A 78 -11.24 24.87 -9.45
C SER A 78 -11.29 25.47 -8.04
N LEU A 79 -10.44 26.46 -7.78
CA LEU A 79 -10.49 27.25 -6.56
C LEU A 79 -11.79 28.06 -6.43
N ALA A 80 -12.36 28.50 -7.53
CA ALA A 80 -13.62 29.23 -7.53
C ALA A 80 -14.81 28.38 -7.07
N GLU A 81 -14.82 27.09 -7.41
CA GLU A 81 -15.85 26.16 -6.89
C GLU A 81 -15.68 25.93 -5.39
N LEU A 82 -14.46 25.79 -4.91
CA LEU A 82 -14.20 25.70 -3.48
C LEU A 82 -14.67 26.97 -2.74
N GLU A 83 -14.29 28.15 -3.23
CA GLU A 83 -14.66 29.43 -2.64
C GLU A 83 -16.19 29.58 -2.51
N ALA A 84 -16.95 29.12 -3.51
CA ALA A 84 -18.40 29.21 -3.54
C ALA A 84 -19.11 28.35 -2.48
N VAL A 85 -18.43 27.35 -1.91
CA VAL A 85 -19.00 26.43 -0.92
C VAL A 85 -18.35 26.56 0.45
N LEU A 86 -17.30 27.36 0.59
CA LEU A 86 -16.67 27.61 1.89
C LEU A 86 -17.67 28.32 2.82
N PRO A 87 -17.87 27.81 4.03
CA PRO A 87 -18.74 28.46 4.99
C PRO A 87 -18.11 29.75 5.53
N ASP A 88 -18.92 30.74 5.81
CA ASP A 88 -18.51 32.00 6.43
C ASP A 88 -18.04 31.83 7.89
N ASP A 89 -18.47 30.75 8.53
CA ASP A 89 -18.11 30.41 9.91
C ASP A 89 -16.84 29.55 9.97
N GLY A 90 -15.99 29.79 10.97
CA GLY A 90 -14.68 29.14 11.07
C GLY A 90 -14.71 27.66 11.47
N GLU A 91 -15.88 27.08 11.83
CA GLU A 91 -15.95 25.73 12.39
C GLU A 91 -15.96 24.60 11.33
N SER A 92 -16.36 24.90 10.09
CA SER A 92 -16.53 23.92 9.03
C SER A 92 -15.48 24.02 7.91
N LYS A 93 -14.41 24.82 8.09
CA LYS A 93 -13.40 25.01 7.06
C LYS A 93 -12.48 23.79 6.93
N PRO A 94 -12.01 23.46 5.71
CA PRO A 94 -11.06 22.37 5.52
C PRO A 94 -9.72 22.66 6.24
N GLN A 95 -9.13 21.64 6.81
CA GLN A 95 -7.83 21.74 7.45
C GLN A 95 -6.69 21.88 6.42
N ILE A 96 -6.87 21.25 5.27
CA ILE A 96 -5.85 21.14 4.23
C ILE A 96 -6.49 21.15 2.84
N VAL A 97 -5.89 21.92 1.93
CA VAL A 97 -6.20 21.92 0.51
C VAL A 97 -4.98 21.40 -0.26
N VAL A 98 -5.12 20.26 -0.90
CA VAL A 98 -4.10 19.68 -1.79
C VAL A 98 -4.36 20.16 -3.21
N ILE A 99 -3.35 20.70 -3.86
CA ILE A 99 -3.49 21.39 -5.13
C ILE A 99 -2.64 20.70 -6.20
N ASP A 100 -3.29 20.27 -7.28
CA ASP A 100 -2.60 20.03 -8.55
C ASP A 100 -2.48 21.36 -9.30
N PRO A 101 -1.28 21.93 -9.48
CA PRO A 101 -1.10 23.21 -10.14
C PRO A 101 -1.53 23.19 -11.61
N ASP A 102 -1.70 22.04 -12.24
CA ASP A 102 -2.20 21.93 -13.61
C ASP A 102 -3.72 22.20 -13.72
N ALA A 103 -4.43 22.19 -12.60
CA ALA A 103 -5.85 22.56 -12.54
C ALA A 103 -6.05 24.08 -12.38
N VAL A 104 -5.01 24.83 -12.03
CA VAL A 104 -5.10 26.27 -11.74
C VAL A 104 -4.79 27.10 -13.00
N ASN A 105 -5.62 28.09 -13.31
CA ASN A 105 -5.38 29.02 -14.39
C ASN A 105 -4.45 30.18 -13.96
N TRP A 106 -3.14 29.95 -14.00
CA TRP A 106 -2.12 30.90 -13.55
C TRP A 106 -2.06 32.23 -14.32
N LYS A 107 -2.82 32.38 -15.41
CA LYS A 107 -2.96 33.65 -16.13
C LYS A 107 -4.02 34.55 -15.47
N ASP A 108 -4.87 33.98 -14.65
CA ASP A 108 -5.84 34.70 -13.87
C ASP A 108 -5.25 35.11 -12.52
N THR A 109 -5.07 36.38 -12.29
CA THR A 109 -4.54 36.89 -11.02
C THR A 109 -5.49 36.64 -9.83
N GLN A 110 -6.77 36.38 -10.09
CA GLN A 110 -7.73 36.01 -9.06
C GLN A 110 -7.41 34.65 -8.41
N GLU A 111 -6.85 33.70 -9.18
CA GLU A 111 -6.50 32.39 -8.66
C GLU A 111 -5.41 32.46 -7.56
N ILE A 112 -4.43 33.36 -7.73
CA ILE A 112 -3.38 33.57 -6.72
C ILE A 112 -3.96 34.24 -5.47
N ARG A 113 -4.86 35.19 -5.65
CA ARG A 113 -5.57 35.84 -4.53
C ARG A 113 -6.40 34.83 -3.74
N ARG A 114 -7.16 33.98 -4.41
CA ARG A 114 -7.92 32.90 -3.75
C ARG A 114 -7.04 32.01 -2.88
N LEU A 115 -5.84 31.66 -3.37
CA LEU A 115 -4.89 30.91 -2.56
C LEU A 115 -4.37 31.68 -1.35
N GLN A 116 -4.15 32.98 -1.51
CA GLN A 116 -3.74 33.85 -0.41
C GLN A 116 -4.86 34.02 0.62
N ASP A 117 -6.10 34.23 0.15
CA ASP A 117 -7.30 34.34 1.00
C ASP A 117 -7.51 33.05 1.82
N LEU A 118 -7.38 31.88 1.22
CA LEU A 118 -7.42 30.59 1.92
C LEU A 118 -6.34 30.51 3.04
N ALA A 119 -5.13 30.95 2.74
CA ALA A 119 -4.02 30.96 3.71
C ALA A 119 -4.25 31.99 4.83
N GLU A 120 -4.80 33.17 4.52
CA GLU A 120 -5.18 34.20 5.52
C GLU A 120 -6.26 33.70 6.48
N GLU A 121 -7.16 32.86 5.97
CA GLU A 121 -8.18 32.17 6.77
C GLU A 121 -7.64 31.02 7.62
N GLY A 122 -6.36 30.66 7.46
CA GLY A 122 -5.69 29.60 8.22
C GLY A 122 -5.82 28.21 7.61
N ILE A 123 -6.27 28.11 6.36
CA ILE A 123 -6.35 26.85 5.62
C ILE A 123 -4.99 26.51 5.08
N ASN A 124 -4.46 25.33 5.43
CA ASN A 124 -3.14 24.91 4.98
C ASN A 124 -3.17 24.46 3.53
N LEU A 125 -2.14 24.84 2.77
CA LEU A 125 -2.03 24.54 1.34
C LEU A 125 -0.91 23.53 1.09
N VAL A 126 -1.18 22.54 0.26
CA VAL A 126 -0.18 21.56 -0.20
C VAL A 126 -0.13 21.56 -1.72
N PHE A 127 0.94 22.08 -2.28
CA PHE A 127 1.22 21.92 -3.69
C PHE A 127 1.81 20.54 -3.93
N GLY A 128 1.00 19.60 -4.43
CA GLY A 128 1.38 18.20 -4.65
C GLY A 128 2.49 18.03 -5.68
N LYS A 129 2.64 19.01 -6.56
CA LYS A 129 3.80 19.29 -7.42
C LYS A 129 3.91 20.80 -7.60
N LEU A 130 5.01 21.28 -8.17
CA LEU A 130 5.16 22.72 -8.44
C LEU A 130 4.62 23.08 -9.82
N PRO A 131 4.10 24.31 -9.99
CA PRO A 131 3.86 24.89 -11.30
C PRO A 131 5.12 24.94 -12.17
N ASP A 132 4.94 24.96 -13.49
CA ASP A 132 6.07 25.15 -14.42
C ASP A 132 6.92 26.37 -14.06
N VAL A 133 8.23 26.25 -14.21
CA VAL A 133 9.20 27.32 -13.88
C VAL A 133 8.89 28.65 -14.61
N LYS A 134 8.27 28.59 -15.81
CA LYS A 134 7.85 29.78 -16.53
C LYS A 134 6.76 30.53 -15.78
N ILE A 135 5.80 29.81 -15.24
CA ILE A 135 4.70 30.37 -14.42
C ILE A 135 5.30 31.05 -13.16
N LEU A 136 6.21 30.35 -12.47
CA LEU A 136 6.89 30.91 -11.29
C LEU A 136 7.71 32.16 -11.61
N LYS A 137 8.32 32.28 -12.79
CA LYS A 137 9.05 33.48 -13.21
C LYS A 137 8.15 34.69 -13.46
N GLU A 138 6.93 34.45 -13.92
CA GLU A 138 5.96 35.49 -14.26
C GLU A 138 5.11 35.92 -13.07
N ASN A 139 5.05 35.10 -12.00
CA ASN A 139 4.18 35.31 -10.85
C ASN A 139 4.97 35.45 -9.54
N LYS A 140 5.30 36.68 -9.19
CA LYS A 140 6.03 36.97 -7.93
C LYS A 140 5.20 36.60 -6.70
N GLU A 141 3.91 36.93 -6.68
CA GLU A 141 3.01 36.67 -5.56
C GLU A 141 2.90 35.15 -5.28
N LEU A 142 2.90 34.32 -6.34
CA LEU A 142 2.97 32.85 -6.17
C LEU A 142 4.31 32.40 -5.61
N CYS A 143 5.43 33.04 -6.02
CA CYS A 143 6.73 32.75 -5.43
C CYS A 143 6.77 33.12 -3.95
N ASP A 144 6.19 34.26 -3.59
CA ASP A 144 6.13 34.74 -2.18
C ASP A 144 5.27 33.77 -1.33
N LEU A 145 4.12 33.32 -1.86
CA LEU A 145 3.28 32.29 -1.22
C LEU A 145 4.06 30.99 -0.98
N LEU A 146 4.82 30.52 -1.97
CA LEU A 146 5.63 29.30 -1.89
C LEU A 146 6.96 29.50 -1.13
N GLY A 147 7.32 30.72 -0.74
CA GLY A 147 8.59 31.03 -0.09
C GLY A 147 9.80 30.90 -1.03
N ILE A 148 9.61 31.10 -2.33
CA ILE A 148 10.67 31.04 -3.34
C ILE A 148 11.27 32.43 -3.56
N ARG A 149 12.50 32.62 -3.10
CA ARG A 149 13.23 33.90 -3.29
C ARG A 149 13.79 34.04 -4.70
N LYS A 150 14.35 32.93 -5.24
CA LYS A 150 15.04 32.97 -6.52
C LYS A 150 15.09 31.59 -7.17
N ILE A 151 14.89 31.55 -8.47
CA ILE A 151 15.14 30.38 -9.32
C ILE A 151 16.62 30.39 -9.71
N LYS A 152 17.41 29.45 -9.16
CA LYS A 152 18.85 29.32 -9.48
C LYS A 152 19.09 28.65 -10.82
N LYS A 153 18.33 27.55 -11.07
CA LYS A 153 18.36 26.81 -12.35
C LYS A 153 16.96 26.29 -12.64
N GLU A 154 16.59 26.30 -13.89
CA GLU A 154 15.31 25.73 -14.34
C GLU A 154 15.30 24.22 -14.24
N ARG A 155 16.45 23.58 -14.37
CA ARG A 155 16.61 22.14 -14.29
C ARG A 155 17.98 21.78 -13.71
N THR A 156 18.00 20.88 -12.74
CA THR A 156 19.22 20.31 -12.15
C THR A 156 19.03 18.84 -11.89
N THR A 157 20.05 18.04 -12.16
CA THR A 157 20.02 16.60 -11.89
C THR A 157 20.92 16.33 -10.67
N VAL A 158 20.36 15.62 -9.71
CA VAL A 158 21.04 15.18 -8.49
C VAL A 158 21.38 13.68 -8.58
N LYS A 159 22.16 13.18 -7.63
CA LYS A 159 22.54 11.76 -7.55
C LYS A 159 21.76 10.98 -6.48
N GLY A 160 20.95 11.68 -5.71
CA GLY A 160 20.16 11.12 -4.63
C GLY A 160 19.37 12.20 -3.90
N LEU A 161 18.65 11.80 -2.90
CA LEU A 161 17.81 12.62 -2.05
C LEU A 161 18.23 12.46 -0.59
N HIS A 162 18.08 13.52 0.18
CA HIS A 162 18.24 13.52 1.63
C HIS A 162 16.96 14.01 2.28
N LEU A 163 16.22 13.07 2.89
CA LEU A 163 15.09 13.35 3.76
C LEU A 163 15.64 13.57 5.18
N TYR A 164 15.35 14.72 5.77
CA TYR A 164 15.84 15.07 7.12
C TYR A 164 14.99 14.41 8.19
N GLU A 165 15.61 14.10 9.33
CA GLU A 165 14.93 13.62 10.53
C GLU A 165 13.86 14.61 11.01
N GLY A 166 12.81 14.09 11.64
CA GLY A 166 11.76 14.87 12.29
C GLY A 166 10.55 15.18 11.43
N PHE A 167 10.61 14.97 10.11
CA PHE A 167 9.45 15.07 9.23
C PHE A 167 8.75 13.71 9.06
N LEU A 168 9.53 12.71 8.69
CA LEU A 168 9.16 11.30 8.79
C LEU A 168 10.11 10.63 9.79
N LEU A 169 9.68 9.50 10.37
CA LEU A 169 10.48 8.80 11.36
C LEU A 169 11.86 8.45 10.79
N GLY A 170 12.90 9.07 11.35
CA GLY A 170 14.28 8.71 11.18
C GLY A 170 15.04 9.47 10.13
N GLY A 171 14.55 10.01 9.12
CA GLY A 171 15.31 10.63 8.01
C GLY A 171 16.15 9.61 7.22
N GLU A 172 16.43 9.90 5.96
CA GLU A 172 17.09 8.94 5.07
C GLU A 172 17.86 9.61 3.94
N ARG A 173 18.91 8.92 3.45
CA ARG A 173 19.63 9.27 2.23
C ARG A 173 19.48 8.19 1.21
N ILE A 174 18.79 8.51 0.12
CA ILE A 174 18.53 7.60 -0.99
C ILE A 174 19.37 8.03 -2.17
N TYR A 175 20.13 7.09 -2.75
CA TYR A 175 21.01 7.37 -3.90
C TYR A 175 20.48 6.71 -5.16
N GLN A 176 20.77 7.33 -6.30
CA GLN A 176 20.49 6.71 -7.60
C GLN A 176 21.18 5.36 -7.70
N ALA A 177 20.44 4.34 -8.10
CA ALA A 177 20.98 3.02 -8.38
C ALA A 177 22.12 3.03 -9.40
N GLU A 178 23.08 2.14 -9.23
CA GLU A 178 24.31 2.11 -10.04
C GLU A 178 24.09 1.36 -11.36
N THR A 179 23.30 0.30 -11.37
CA THR A 179 23.04 -0.52 -12.55
C THR A 179 21.94 0.02 -13.44
N LYS A 180 21.95 -0.37 -14.74
CA LYS A 180 20.89 0.04 -15.67
C LYS A 180 19.53 -0.57 -15.33
N GLN A 181 19.51 -1.76 -14.76
CA GLN A 181 18.29 -2.46 -14.39
C GLN A 181 17.65 -1.79 -13.15
N GLU A 182 18.44 -1.57 -12.12
CA GLU A 182 18.01 -0.85 -10.93
C GLU A 182 17.49 0.55 -11.26
N LYS A 183 18.12 1.27 -12.21
CA LYS A 183 17.66 2.58 -12.68
C LYS A 183 16.32 2.57 -13.35
N LYS A 184 15.93 1.46 -14.00
CA LYS A 184 14.59 1.32 -14.59
C LYS A 184 13.50 1.15 -13.55
N ASN A 185 13.87 0.59 -12.39
CA ASN A 185 12.96 0.24 -11.33
C ASN A 185 12.85 1.32 -10.24
N GLN A 186 13.71 2.35 -10.30
CA GLN A 186 13.61 3.50 -9.41
C GLN A 186 12.71 4.57 -10.02
N ASP A 187 11.52 4.76 -9.47
CA ASP A 187 10.60 5.83 -9.84
C ASP A 187 10.89 7.14 -9.08
N MET A 188 12.17 7.39 -8.82
CA MET A 188 12.62 8.62 -8.17
C MET A 188 12.88 9.72 -9.18
N GLU A 189 12.18 10.82 -9.09
CA GLU A 189 12.51 12.00 -9.87
C GLU A 189 13.78 12.69 -9.32
N LEU A 190 14.87 12.59 -10.09
CA LEU A 190 16.17 13.18 -9.72
C LEU A 190 16.53 14.43 -10.54
N THR A 191 15.57 14.94 -11.31
CA THR A 191 15.77 16.11 -12.17
C THR A 191 14.65 17.10 -12.01
N PHE A 192 14.90 18.20 -11.33
CA PHE A 192 13.91 19.21 -10.96
C PHE A 192 14.53 20.61 -10.95
N PRO A 193 13.74 21.70 -10.85
CA PRO A 193 14.23 23.07 -10.68
C PRO A 193 15.00 23.26 -9.38
N TRP A 194 15.96 24.16 -9.41
CA TRP A 194 16.73 24.53 -8.23
C TRP A 194 16.34 25.92 -7.73
N PHE A 195 15.74 25.97 -6.57
CA PHE A 195 15.29 27.18 -5.92
C PHE A 195 16.23 27.61 -4.77
N GLN A 196 16.28 28.91 -4.52
CA GLN A 196 16.71 29.49 -3.26
C GLN A 196 15.44 29.97 -2.57
N LEU A 197 15.25 29.56 -1.34
CA LEU A 197 14.08 29.91 -0.54
C LEU A 197 14.31 31.20 0.27
N GLU A 198 13.22 31.78 0.75
CA GLU A 198 13.21 32.85 1.70
C GLU A 198 13.70 32.40 3.08
N SER A 199 14.17 33.33 3.88
CA SER A 199 14.56 33.06 5.27
C SER A 199 13.31 32.71 6.08
N GLY A 200 13.39 31.64 6.89
CA GLY A 200 12.26 31.17 7.70
C GLY A 200 11.50 29.99 7.09
N THR A 201 11.74 29.65 5.83
CA THR A 201 11.20 28.40 5.26
C THR A 201 11.85 27.18 5.91
N LYS A 202 11.06 26.15 6.23
CA LYS A 202 11.54 24.88 6.79
C LYS A 202 11.68 23.85 5.68
N VAL A 203 12.87 23.28 5.55
CA VAL A 203 13.19 22.30 4.49
C VAL A 203 13.22 20.90 5.06
N TYR A 204 12.52 19.97 4.41
CA TYR A 204 12.38 18.58 4.84
C TYR A 204 13.16 17.62 3.94
N MET A 205 13.31 17.93 2.65
CA MET A 205 14.06 17.10 1.73
C MET A 205 14.89 17.94 0.77
N LYS A 206 16.12 17.51 0.50
CA LYS A 206 17.04 18.11 -0.48
C LYS A 206 17.59 17.08 -1.44
N GLY A 207 17.90 17.53 -2.66
CA GLY A 207 18.63 16.73 -3.64
C GLY A 207 20.12 16.74 -3.35
N ILE A 208 20.78 15.59 -3.38
CA ILE A 208 22.22 15.44 -3.21
C ILE A 208 22.90 15.70 -4.56
N PRO A 209 23.62 16.83 -4.75
CA PRO A 209 24.23 17.16 -6.03
C PRO A 209 25.42 16.27 -6.36
N LYS A 210 25.77 16.20 -7.64
CA LYS A 210 26.99 15.51 -8.09
C LYS A 210 28.25 16.25 -7.67
N ASP A 211 28.17 17.57 -7.54
CA ASP A 211 29.29 18.43 -7.09
C ASP A 211 29.51 18.29 -5.59
N LYS A 212 30.59 17.62 -5.23
CA LYS A 212 30.99 17.39 -3.83
C LYS A 212 31.53 18.64 -3.11
N THR A 213 31.77 19.74 -3.82
CA THR A 213 32.28 20.98 -3.24
C THR A 213 31.17 21.85 -2.62
N LEU A 214 29.93 21.60 -2.98
CA LEU A 214 28.78 22.31 -2.44
C LEU A 214 28.52 21.88 -0.99
N LYS A 215 28.27 22.84 -0.14
CA LYS A 215 27.80 22.59 1.22
C LYS A 215 26.33 22.22 1.22
N GLU A 216 25.92 21.41 2.20
CA GLU A 216 24.56 20.87 2.29
C GLU A 216 23.49 21.96 2.38
N GLU A 217 23.80 23.10 3.01
CA GLU A 217 22.88 24.24 3.07
C GLU A 217 22.50 24.77 1.68
N ALA A 218 23.40 24.62 0.71
CA ALA A 218 23.23 25.10 -0.65
C ALA A 218 22.60 24.05 -1.59
N TYR A 219 22.29 22.84 -1.11
CA TYR A 219 21.71 21.79 -1.96
C TYR A 219 20.33 22.19 -2.52
N PRO A 220 19.95 21.68 -3.70
CA PRO A 220 18.61 21.90 -4.26
C PRO A 220 17.52 21.42 -3.30
N VAL A 221 16.51 22.22 -3.08
CA VAL A 221 15.39 21.89 -2.20
C VAL A 221 14.33 21.09 -2.95
N VAL A 222 13.75 20.11 -2.28
CA VAL A 222 12.74 19.20 -2.85
C VAL A 222 11.42 19.33 -2.12
N ILE A 223 11.39 19.23 -0.80
CA ILE A 223 10.18 19.41 0.00
C ILE A 223 10.47 20.47 1.06
N TRP A 224 9.57 21.45 1.15
CA TRP A 224 9.69 22.51 2.15
C TRP A 224 8.31 23.07 2.54
N ARG A 225 8.28 23.81 3.64
CA ARG A 225 7.14 24.57 4.13
C ARG A 225 7.50 26.05 4.21
N ASN A 226 6.65 26.89 3.66
CA ASN A 226 6.62 28.31 3.94
C ASN A 226 5.51 28.59 4.96
N SER A 227 5.74 29.50 5.89
CA SER A 227 4.68 30.06 6.74
C SER A 227 4.16 31.31 6.06
N PHE A 228 2.90 31.29 5.65
CA PHE A 228 2.24 32.40 4.99
C PHE A 228 1.00 32.78 5.79
N GLU A 229 0.96 33.99 6.32
CA GLU A 229 -0.09 34.46 7.21
C GLU A 229 -0.37 33.46 8.36
N LYS A 230 -1.57 32.89 8.41
CA LYS A 230 -1.98 31.91 9.43
C LYS A 230 -1.79 30.46 9.00
N ALA A 231 -1.33 30.23 7.78
CA ALA A 231 -1.25 28.90 7.21
C ALA A 231 0.18 28.41 6.96
N SER A 232 0.31 27.10 6.89
CA SER A 232 1.46 26.40 6.35
C SER A 232 1.24 26.11 4.86
N VAL A 233 2.18 26.53 4.02
CA VAL A 233 2.19 26.27 2.58
C VAL A 233 3.31 25.29 2.27
N PHE A 234 2.95 24.07 1.95
CA PHE A 234 3.90 23.02 1.58
C PHE A 234 4.09 22.96 0.07
N ALA A 235 5.32 22.75 -0.34
CA ALA A 235 5.69 22.65 -1.73
C ALA A 235 6.52 21.39 -1.97
N VAL A 236 6.12 20.59 -2.98
CA VAL A 236 6.79 19.37 -3.41
C VAL A 236 7.36 19.60 -4.81
N ASN A 237 8.69 19.57 -4.92
CA ASN A 237 9.42 19.81 -6.16
C ASN A 237 9.79 18.48 -6.80
N GLY A 238 8.80 17.82 -7.45
CA GLY A 238 8.90 16.51 -8.06
C GLY A 238 7.57 15.76 -7.99
N ASN A 239 7.59 14.48 -8.35
CA ASN A 239 6.40 13.62 -8.46
C ASN A 239 6.09 12.81 -7.17
N TYR A 240 6.67 13.16 -6.04
CA TYR A 240 6.59 12.38 -4.80
C TYR A 240 5.19 12.33 -4.15
N MET A 241 4.23 13.09 -4.67
CA MET A 241 2.82 13.05 -4.26
C MET A 241 1.94 12.25 -5.24
N GLU A 242 2.52 11.66 -6.29
CA GLU A 242 1.77 10.94 -7.31
C GLU A 242 1.61 9.44 -7.04
N ASP A 243 2.17 8.98 -5.95
CA ASP A 243 2.11 7.58 -5.50
C ASP A 243 1.92 7.52 -3.98
N ALA A 244 1.86 6.32 -3.38
CA ALA A 244 1.63 6.16 -1.95
C ALA A 244 2.77 6.75 -1.05
N THR A 245 3.93 7.26 -1.59
CA THR A 245 4.88 8.10 -0.84
C THR A 245 4.16 9.32 -0.30
N GLY A 246 3.23 9.87 -1.09
CA GLY A 246 2.38 10.97 -0.70
C GLY A 246 1.58 10.74 0.58
N LEU A 247 1.19 9.50 0.89
CA LEU A 247 0.49 9.18 2.16
C LEU A 247 1.36 9.50 3.37
N GLY A 248 2.62 9.09 3.34
CA GLY A 248 3.60 9.41 4.37
C GLY A 248 3.89 10.90 4.44
N LEU A 249 4.05 11.56 3.28
CA LEU A 249 4.32 12.99 3.21
C LEU A 249 3.16 13.82 3.80
N LEU A 250 1.91 13.52 3.43
CA LEU A 250 0.73 14.20 3.99
C LEU A 250 0.61 13.99 5.51
N THR A 251 0.95 12.79 6.01
CA THR A 251 1.00 12.51 7.44
C THR A 251 2.08 13.36 8.13
N GLY A 252 3.29 13.44 7.56
CA GLY A 252 4.34 14.33 8.04
C GLY A 252 3.93 15.80 8.03
N MET A 253 3.28 16.26 6.96
CA MET A 253 2.75 17.62 6.85
C MET A 253 1.69 17.89 7.91
N LEU A 254 0.78 16.94 8.19
CA LEU A 254 -0.20 17.07 9.26
C LEU A 254 0.46 17.28 10.62
N CYS A 255 1.52 16.53 10.93
CA CYS A 255 2.28 16.68 12.17
C CYS A 255 2.97 18.04 12.27
N GLU A 256 3.33 18.65 11.13
CA GLU A 256 3.94 19.97 11.08
C GLU A 256 2.93 21.14 11.14
N MET A 257 1.67 20.88 10.84
CA MET A 257 0.58 21.89 10.90
C MET A 257 -0.07 22.00 12.28
N SER A 258 0.09 20.99 13.12
CA SER A 258 -0.60 20.88 14.39
C SER A 258 0.41 20.68 15.53
N ASP A 259 0.16 21.26 16.70
CA ASP A 259 0.98 21.07 17.90
C ASP A 259 1.00 19.59 18.32
N TYR A 260 -0.08 18.89 18.05
CA TYR A 260 -0.18 17.42 18.18
C TYR A 260 -1.11 16.87 17.10
N ALA A 261 -0.83 15.65 16.65
CA ALA A 261 -1.66 14.93 15.69
C ALA A 261 -1.90 13.49 16.18
N ILE A 262 -3.14 13.03 16.03
CA ILE A 262 -3.52 11.63 16.25
C ILE A 262 -3.80 11.03 14.87
N TYR A 263 -3.13 9.92 14.57
CA TYR A 263 -3.32 9.18 13.32
C TYR A 263 -3.20 7.68 13.56
N PRO A 264 -3.93 6.87 12.78
CA PRO A 264 -3.81 5.42 12.90
C PRO A 264 -2.44 4.96 12.41
N VAL A 265 -1.79 4.08 13.18
CA VAL A 265 -0.53 3.46 12.80
C VAL A 265 -0.74 1.96 12.65
N VAL A 266 -0.60 1.46 11.43
CA VAL A 266 -0.50 0.04 11.17
C VAL A 266 0.99 -0.30 10.99
N ASN A 267 1.62 -0.79 12.05
CA ASN A 267 3.01 -1.24 12.01
C ASN A 267 3.04 -2.76 11.86
N ALA A 268 2.46 -3.25 10.79
CA ALA A 268 2.44 -4.66 10.45
C ALA A 268 3.25 -4.90 9.16
N ARG A 269 4.05 -5.95 9.18
CA ARG A 269 4.72 -6.49 8.00
C ARG A 269 4.19 -7.89 7.78
N ILE A 270 3.57 -8.10 6.63
CA ILE A 270 3.01 -9.38 6.25
C ILE A 270 3.68 -9.79 4.94
N SER A 271 4.15 -11.02 4.89
CA SER A 271 4.57 -11.66 3.65
C SER A 271 3.47 -12.60 3.22
N GLU A 272 3.05 -12.49 1.98
CA GLU A 272 2.04 -13.36 1.42
C GLU A 272 2.61 -14.19 0.29
N LEU A 273 2.38 -15.50 0.37
CA LEU A 273 2.76 -16.43 -0.67
C LEU A 273 1.50 -16.97 -1.34
N SER A 274 1.22 -16.43 -2.53
CA SER A 274 0.14 -16.95 -3.37
C SER A 274 0.57 -18.26 -4.02
N ASN A 275 -0.43 -19.13 -4.27
CA ASN A 275 -0.27 -20.41 -4.99
C ASN A 275 0.73 -21.37 -4.31
N TYR A 276 0.80 -21.35 -2.98
CA TYR A 276 1.74 -22.17 -2.23
C TYR A 276 1.08 -22.80 -1.00
N PRO A 277 1.35 -24.07 -0.72
CA PRO A 277 1.96 -25.03 -1.65
C PRO A 277 0.96 -25.51 -2.72
N GLY A 278 1.48 -26.06 -3.81
CA GLY A 278 0.69 -26.86 -4.74
C GLY A 278 0.56 -28.30 -4.21
N PHE A 279 -0.64 -28.87 -4.24
CA PHE A 279 -0.90 -30.22 -3.75
C PHE A 279 -0.98 -31.27 -4.86
N ALA A 280 -1.07 -30.82 -6.12
CA ALA A 280 -1.00 -31.67 -7.30
C ALA A 280 0.42 -31.67 -7.86
N GLU A 281 0.89 -32.84 -8.31
CA GLU A 281 2.23 -32.98 -8.92
C GLU A 281 2.22 -32.52 -10.39
N GLU A 282 1.80 -31.28 -10.62
CA GLU A 282 1.78 -30.65 -11.93
C GLU A 282 3.22 -30.22 -12.32
N ASN A 283 3.53 -30.33 -13.62
CA ASN A 283 4.86 -30.00 -14.13
C ASN A 283 6.06 -30.76 -13.50
N ASP A 284 5.82 -31.92 -12.94
CA ASP A 284 6.84 -32.70 -12.24
C ASP A 284 8.10 -32.95 -13.09
N ALA A 285 7.92 -33.28 -14.36
CA ALA A 285 9.04 -33.49 -15.29
C ALA A 285 9.90 -32.24 -15.51
N VAL A 286 9.32 -31.04 -15.44
CA VAL A 286 10.07 -29.77 -15.54
C VAL A 286 10.83 -29.51 -14.24
N MET A 287 10.20 -29.77 -13.12
CA MET A 287 10.82 -29.60 -11.80
C MET A 287 11.98 -30.60 -11.61
N GLU A 288 11.80 -31.83 -11.98
CA GLU A 288 12.86 -32.85 -11.94
C GLU A 288 14.06 -32.47 -12.83
N LYS A 289 13.76 -31.92 -14.02
CA LYS A 289 14.81 -31.46 -14.93
C LYS A 289 15.59 -30.26 -14.37
N MET A 290 14.90 -29.30 -13.72
CA MET A 290 15.51 -28.06 -13.22
C MET A 290 16.18 -28.24 -11.86
N TYR A 291 15.56 -29.00 -10.97
CA TYR A 291 15.98 -29.11 -9.57
C TYR A 291 16.42 -30.51 -9.17
N SER A 292 16.34 -31.50 -10.05
CA SER A 292 16.58 -32.93 -9.75
C SER A 292 15.72 -33.45 -8.59
N GLN A 293 14.53 -32.89 -8.45
CA GLN A 293 13.57 -33.22 -7.39
C GLN A 293 12.14 -33.13 -7.92
N SER A 294 11.22 -33.86 -7.27
CA SER A 294 9.78 -33.72 -7.54
C SER A 294 9.27 -32.34 -7.09
N VAL A 295 8.11 -31.94 -7.62
CA VAL A 295 7.40 -30.71 -7.18
C VAL A 295 7.28 -30.69 -5.65
N ARG A 296 6.82 -31.78 -5.07
CA ARG A 296 6.71 -31.94 -3.61
C ARG A 296 8.03 -31.75 -2.87
N GLY A 297 9.13 -32.32 -3.40
CA GLY A 297 10.47 -32.19 -2.82
C GLY A 297 10.93 -30.74 -2.82
N VAL A 298 10.75 -30.03 -3.93
CA VAL A 298 11.12 -28.59 -4.03
C VAL A 298 10.31 -27.75 -3.04
N PHE A 299 9.00 -27.92 -2.97
CA PHE A 299 8.18 -27.14 -2.05
C PHE A 299 8.52 -27.43 -0.60
N ARG A 300 8.66 -28.69 -0.21
CA ARG A 300 8.88 -29.07 1.18
C ARG A 300 10.32 -28.86 1.64
N ASP A 301 11.31 -29.21 0.83
CA ASP A 301 12.70 -29.33 1.26
C ASP A 301 13.53 -28.08 0.91
N ILE A 302 13.06 -27.25 -0.02
CA ILE A 302 13.77 -26.03 -0.45
C ILE A 302 13.01 -24.78 -0.08
N ILE A 303 11.74 -24.64 -0.55
CA ILE A 303 11.00 -23.39 -0.40
C ILE A 303 10.55 -23.18 1.03
N TRP A 304 9.89 -24.17 1.63
CA TRP A 304 9.35 -24.07 2.98
C TRP A 304 10.39 -23.64 4.03
N PRO A 305 11.55 -24.31 4.16
CA PRO A 305 12.55 -23.91 5.14
C PRO A 305 13.11 -22.50 4.87
N SER A 306 13.24 -22.11 3.59
CA SER A 306 13.73 -20.78 3.22
C SER A 306 12.77 -19.68 3.63
N VAL A 307 11.48 -19.87 3.34
CA VAL A 307 10.41 -18.91 3.72
C VAL A 307 10.32 -18.79 5.22
N ASN A 308 10.33 -19.91 5.93
CA ASN A 308 10.21 -19.92 7.39
C ASN A 308 11.41 -19.22 8.05
N ALA A 309 12.62 -19.45 7.55
CA ALA A 309 13.82 -18.76 8.05
C ALA A 309 13.78 -17.24 7.81
N ILE A 310 13.23 -16.78 6.69
CA ILE A 310 13.06 -15.35 6.41
C ILE A 310 12.01 -14.75 7.34
N HIS A 311 10.88 -15.43 7.52
CA HIS A 311 9.80 -15.01 8.40
C HIS A 311 10.29 -14.85 9.84
N GLU A 312 10.93 -15.86 10.40
CA GLU A 312 11.46 -15.84 11.78
C GLU A 312 12.52 -14.74 11.97
N LYS A 313 13.45 -14.63 11.00
CA LYS A 313 14.54 -13.63 11.06
C LYS A 313 14.02 -12.19 11.09
N ASN A 314 12.95 -11.90 10.36
CA ASN A 314 12.44 -10.55 10.18
C ASN A 314 11.21 -10.23 11.04
N ASN A 315 10.73 -11.19 11.84
CA ASN A 315 9.52 -11.06 12.66
C ASN A 315 8.33 -10.51 11.85
N MET A 316 8.05 -11.14 10.72
CA MET A 316 7.00 -10.75 9.78
C MET A 316 5.76 -11.62 9.99
N GLY A 317 4.57 -11.07 9.76
CA GLY A 317 3.38 -11.87 9.54
C GLY A 317 3.53 -12.71 8.26
N LEU A 318 2.96 -13.90 8.22
CA LEU A 318 3.05 -14.80 7.08
C LEU A 318 1.68 -15.39 6.76
N SER A 319 1.29 -15.30 5.50
CA SER A 319 0.03 -15.88 4.98
C SER A 319 0.31 -16.70 3.73
N PHE A 320 -0.35 -17.83 3.64
CA PHE A 320 -0.24 -18.73 2.49
C PHE A 320 -1.59 -18.85 1.79
N MET A 321 -1.65 -18.45 0.52
CA MET A 321 -2.83 -18.66 -0.32
C MET A 321 -2.68 -19.96 -1.06
N LEU A 322 -3.35 -20.97 -0.55
CA LEU A 322 -3.24 -22.34 -1.04
C LEU A 322 -3.85 -22.49 -2.43
N SER A 323 -3.22 -23.28 -3.27
CA SER A 323 -3.77 -23.73 -4.54
C SER A 323 -3.79 -25.26 -4.56
N PRO A 324 -4.94 -25.90 -4.28
CA PRO A 324 -5.04 -27.34 -4.37
C PRO A 324 -4.58 -27.90 -5.72
N GLN A 325 -4.94 -27.22 -6.78
CA GLN A 325 -4.55 -27.52 -8.14
C GLN A 325 -4.48 -26.21 -8.95
N LEU A 326 -3.56 -26.11 -9.89
CA LEU A 326 -3.45 -24.96 -10.80
C LEU A 326 -4.12 -25.24 -12.15
N ASP A 327 -3.97 -26.44 -12.68
CA ASP A 327 -4.59 -26.85 -13.94
C ASP A 327 -5.70 -27.87 -13.73
N TYR A 328 -6.94 -27.41 -13.66
CA TYR A 328 -8.14 -28.25 -13.50
C TYR A 328 -8.52 -29.06 -14.76
N SER A 329 -7.76 -28.92 -15.84
CA SER A 329 -7.84 -29.78 -17.02
C SER A 329 -6.87 -30.98 -16.95
N ASP A 330 -5.88 -30.93 -16.06
CA ASP A 330 -4.97 -32.05 -15.81
C ASP A 330 -5.70 -33.15 -15.01
N LYS A 331 -5.29 -34.39 -15.24
CA LYS A 331 -5.81 -35.57 -14.52
C LYS A 331 -5.10 -35.83 -13.20
N LYS A 332 -4.12 -35.04 -12.86
CA LYS A 332 -3.38 -35.15 -11.60
C LYS A 332 -4.19 -34.57 -10.46
N GLU A 333 -4.55 -35.42 -9.53
CA GLU A 333 -5.33 -35.01 -8.35
C GLU A 333 -4.40 -34.53 -7.23
N PRO A 334 -4.84 -33.56 -6.42
CA PRO A 334 -4.09 -33.10 -5.26
C PRO A 334 -3.99 -34.18 -4.18
N VAL A 335 -2.88 -34.19 -3.44
CA VAL A 335 -2.56 -35.20 -2.44
C VAL A 335 -3.01 -34.77 -1.05
N GLY A 336 -4.05 -35.39 -0.50
CA GLY A 336 -4.66 -34.99 0.76
C GLY A 336 -3.76 -35.03 2.00
N LYS A 337 -2.84 -35.99 2.09
CA LYS A 337 -1.87 -36.02 3.20
C LYS A 337 -0.92 -34.81 3.22
N ASP A 338 -0.69 -34.19 2.07
CA ASP A 338 0.13 -32.98 1.98
C ASP A 338 -0.63 -31.77 2.50
N LEU A 339 -1.95 -31.69 2.27
CA LEU A 339 -2.79 -30.66 2.87
C LEU A 339 -2.66 -30.68 4.41
N ARG A 340 -2.82 -31.85 5.03
CA ARG A 340 -2.68 -31.99 6.50
C ARG A 340 -1.29 -31.60 6.98
N TYR A 341 -0.26 -32.02 6.26
CA TYR A 341 1.11 -31.66 6.58
C TYR A 341 1.33 -30.13 6.58
N TYR A 342 0.97 -29.47 5.48
CA TYR A 342 1.20 -28.03 5.35
C TYR A 342 0.32 -27.20 6.27
N LEU A 343 -0.93 -27.57 6.50
CA LEU A 343 -1.78 -26.86 7.47
C LEU A 343 -1.19 -26.94 8.88
N LYS A 344 -0.62 -28.06 9.25
CA LYS A 344 0.09 -28.19 10.51
C LYS A 344 1.32 -27.28 10.58
N GLU A 345 2.18 -27.33 9.58
CA GLU A 345 3.38 -26.50 9.51
C GLU A 345 3.05 -24.99 9.51
N ILE A 346 2.00 -24.58 8.77
CA ILE A 346 1.52 -23.20 8.72
C ILE A 346 1.03 -22.75 10.11
N ASN A 347 0.28 -23.61 10.80
CA ASN A 347 -0.19 -23.32 12.15
C ASN A 347 0.98 -23.24 13.16
N GLU A 348 1.94 -24.15 13.10
CA GLU A 348 3.14 -24.11 13.94
C GLU A 348 3.97 -22.83 13.71
N ALA A 349 4.03 -22.35 12.47
CA ALA A 349 4.65 -21.08 12.11
C ALA A 349 3.81 -19.84 12.53
N ARG A 350 2.62 -20.03 13.09
CA ARG A 350 1.66 -18.95 13.40
C ARG A 350 1.30 -18.12 12.15
N ALA A 351 1.26 -18.78 11.02
CA ALA A 351 0.88 -18.19 9.74
C ALA A 351 -0.59 -18.50 9.45
N GLU A 352 -1.16 -17.72 8.51
CA GLU A 352 -2.53 -17.91 8.06
C GLU A 352 -2.57 -18.75 6.78
N ALA A 353 -3.59 -19.58 6.64
CA ALA A 353 -3.89 -20.32 5.41
C ALA A 353 -5.18 -19.76 4.77
N GLY A 354 -5.05 -19.14 3.62
CA GLY A 354 -6.15 -18.72 2.75
C GLY A 354 -6.27 -19.60 1.51
N LEU A 355 -7.19 -19.26 0.63
CA LEU A 355 -7.39 -19.93 -0.65
C LEU A 355 -7.09 -18.99 -1.81
N SER A 356 -6.41 -19.47 -2.86
CA SER A 356 -6.11 -18.71 -4.07
C SER A 356 -7.16 -18.95 -5.17
N ALA A 357 -7.52 -17.89 -5.88
CA ALA A 357 -8.33 -17.96 -7.09
C ALA A 357 -7.54 -18.35 -8.34
N ASP A 358 -6.21 -18.27 -8.29
CA ASP A 358 -5.39 -18.46 -9.47
C ASP A 358 -5.51 -19.87 -10.04
N MET A 359 -5.54 -19.94 -11.37
CA MET A 359 -5.54 -21.15 -12.15
C MET A 359 -4.92 -20.90 -13.52
N VAL A 360 -4.39 -21.94 -14.13
CA VAL A 360 -3.76 -21.88 -15.46
C VAL A 360 -4.76 -22.16 -16.57
N SER A 361 -5.82 -22.91 -16.27
CA SER A 361 -6.85 -23.30 -17.25
C SER A 361 -8.00 -22.30 -17.28
N ASP A 362 -8.70 -22.21 -18.42
CA ASP A 362 -9.96 -21.42 -18.58
C ASP A 362 -11.16 -22.07 -17.85
N THR A 363 -10.94 -22.57 -16.65
CA THR A 363 -11.99 -23.19 -15.83
C THR A 363 -12.84 -22.10 -15.17
N ASP A 364 -14.17 -22.28 -15.16
CA ASP A 364 -15.05 -21.37 -14.40
C ASP A 364 -14.67 -21.39 -12.92
N ILE A 365 -14.54 -20.22 -12.30
CA ILE A 365 -14.13 -20.08 -10.90
C ILE A 365 -15.01 -20.86 -9.93
N ARG A 366 -16.31 -20.99 -10.20
CA ARG A 366 -17.23 -21.76 -9.35
C ARG A 366 -16.90 -23.24 -9.39
N LYS A 367 -16.52 -23.77 -10.58
CA LYS A 367 -16.08 -25.15 -10.71
C LYS A 367 -14.78 -25.39 -9.95
N LYS A 368 -13.80 -24.49 -10.11
CA LYS A 368 -12.54 -24.53 -9.33
C LYS A 368 -12.83 -24.60 -7.84
N LEU A 369 -13.60 -23.65 -7.32
CA LEU A 369 -13.87 -23.56 -5.89
C LEU A 369 -14.67 -24.77 -5.36
N ALA A 370 -15.54 -25.38 -6.17
CA ALA A 370 -16.24 -26.60 -5.80
C ALA A 370 -15.30 -27.82 -5.71
N GLU A 371 -14.33 -27.94 -6.61
CA GLU A 371 -13.31 -28.99 -6.52
C GLU A 371 -12.35 -28.76 -5.35
N ASP A 372 -11.94 -27.51 -5.08
CA ASP A 372 -11.15 -27.14 -3.93
C ASP A 372 -11.87 -27.47 -2.62
N GLU A 373 -13.16 -27.11 -2.52
CA GLU A 373 -13.98 -27.44 -1.36
C GLU A 373 -14.05 -28.95 -1.13
N LYS A 374 -14.32 -29.71 -2.18
CA LYS A 374 -14.38 -31.18 -2.13
C LYS A 374 -13.05 -31.76 -1.62
N PHE A 375 -11.92 -31.26 -2.13
CA PHE A 375 -10.60 -31.68 -1.72
C PHE A 375 -10.34 -31.35 -0.24
N VAL A 376 -10.55 -30.11 0.16
CA VAL A 376 -10.30 -29.67 1.54
C VAL A 376 -11.20 -30.41 2.52
N ARG A 377 -12.50 -30.53 2.24
CA ARG A 377 -13.44 -31.22 3.14
C ARG A 377 -13.24 -32.72 3.21
N SER A 378 -12.67 -33.36 2.18
CA SER A 378 -12.33 -34.77 2.24
C SER A 378 -11.25 -35.10 3.25
N GLU A 379 -10.35 -34.14 3.51
CA GLU A 379 -9.21 -34.28 4.39
C GLU A 379 -9.39 -33.57 5.73
N MET A 380 -10.08 -32.43 5.72
CA MET A 380 -10.27 -31.53 6.85
C MET A 380 -11.70 -30.97 6.85
N PRO A 381 -12.71 -31.77 7.28
CA PRO A 381 -14.14 -31.40 7.17
C PRO A 381 -14.52 -30.09 7.85
N GLU A 382 -13.87 -29.76 8.96
CA GLU A 382 -14.17 -28.57 9.78
C GLU A 382 -13.31 -27.35 9.44
N PHE A 383 -12.35 -27.52 8.51
CA PHE A 383 -11.45 -26.40 8.18
C PHE A 383 -12.19 -25.33 7.36
N GLN A 384 -11.92 -24.06 7.69
CA GLN A 384 -12.53 -22.90 7.03
C GLN A 384 -11.45 -21.89 6.66
N PHE A 385 -11.55 -21.31 5.48
CA PHE A 385 -10.67 -20.23 5.05
C PHE A 385 -11.20 -18.88 5.54
N ALA A 386 -10.31 -18.06 6.12
CA ALA A 386 -10.62 -16.68 6.51
C ALA A 386 -10.17 -15.66 5.47
N SER A 387 -9.25 -16.03 4.59
CA SER A 387 -8.72 -15.16 3.53
C SER A 387 -8.80 -15.80 2.14
N PHE A 388 -8.90 -14.95 1.13
CA PHE A 388 -9.01 -15.34 -0.27
C PHE A 388 -8.21 -14.41 -1.17
N TYR A 389 -7.31 -14.95 -1.97
CA TYR A 389 -6.56 -14.20 -2.96
C TYR A 389 -7.32 -14.15 -4.29
N GLN A 390 -7.67 -12.94 -4.73
CA GLN A 390 -8.45 -12.72 -5.95
C GLN A 390 -7.72 -13.15 -7.24
N GLY A 391 -6.38 -13.07 -7.26
CA GLY A 391 -5.59 -13.31 -8.46
C GLY A 391 -6.03 -12.41 -9.62
N LYS A 392 -6.29 -13.02 -10.78
CA LYS A 392 -6.69 -12.33 -12.00
C LYS A 392 -8.22 -12.19 -12.18
N LEU A 393 -9.00 -12.55 -11.18
CA LEU A 393 -10.47 -12.44 -11.28
C LEU A 393 -10.91 -10.98 -11.45
N SER A 394 -11.83 -10.75 -12.36
CA SER A 394 -12.58 -9.50 -12.43
C SER A 394 -13.51 -9.34 -11.22
N GLU A 395 -13.96 -8.12 -10.93
CA GLU A 395 -14.91 -7.86 -9.83
C GLU A 395 -16.20 -8.67 -9.93
N LYS A 396 -16.68 -8.94 -11.16
CA LYS A 396 -17.86 -9.77 -11.40
C LYS A 396 -17.63 -11.25 -11.08
N GLU A 397 -16.43 -11.73 -11.35
CA GLU A 397 -16.05 -13.12 -11.04
C GLU A 397 -15.76 -13.25 -9.54
N LEU A 398 -15.15 -12.25 -8.92
CA LEU A 398 -14.98 -12.22 -7.48
C LEU A 398 -16.32 -12.30 -6.75
N ALA A 399 -17.30 -11.48 -7.15
CA ALA A 399 -18.65 -11.54 -6.57
C ALA A 399 -19.25 -12.94 -6.64
N LYS A 400 -19.10 -13.64 -7.78
CA LYS A 400 -19.56 -15.03 -7.95
C LYS A 400 -18.75 -16.03 -7.11
N ALA A 401 -17.46 -15.78 -6.94
CA ALA A 401 -16.60 -16.61 -6.10
C ALA A 401 -17.01 -16.53 -4.64
N LEU A 402 -17.27 -15.33 -4.13
CA LEU A 402 -17.64 -15.10 -2.73
C LEU A 402 -19.02 -15.67 -2.35
N GLU A 403 -19.85 -16.04 -3.34
CA GLU A 403 -21.09 -16.78 -3.11
C GLU A 403 -20.86 -18.28 -2.84
N GLN A 404 -19.65 -18.80 -3.09
CA GLN A 404 -19.37 -20.23 -2.95
C GLN A 404 -19.20 -20.64 -1.48
N PRO A 405 -19.70 -21.82 -1.08
CA PRO A 405 -19.67 -22.26 0.32
C PRO A 405 -18.28 -22.31 0.93
N VAL A 406 -17.24 -22.66 0.15
CA VAL A 406 -15.85 -22.71 0.63
C VAL A 406 -15.33 -21.34 1.08
N LEU A 407 -15.89 -20.25 0.57
CA LEU A 407 -15.53 -18.87 0.89
C LEU A 407 -16.52 -18.18 1.86
N GLN A 408 -17.49 -18.94 2.37
CA GLN A 408 -18.54 -18.39 3.22
C GLN A 408 -18.01 -17.67 4.49
N ASN A 409 -16.88 -18.11 4.99
CA ASN A 409 -16.23 -17.56 6.19
C ASN A 409 -15.04 -16.63 5.88
N VAL A 410 -14.82 -16.33 4.64
CA VAL A 410 -13.77 -15.39 4.23
C VAL A 410 -14.13 -13.98 4.70
N CYS A 411 -13.26 -13.38 5.48
CA CYS A 411 -13.37 -12.00 5.98
C CYS A 411 -12.32 -11.07 5.34
N THR A 412 -11.32 -11.62 4.66
CA THR A 412 -10.27 -10.84 3.99
C THR A 412 -10.13 -11.28 2.54
N VAL A 413 -10.30 -10.34 1.63
CA VAL A 413 -10.01 -10.53 0.21
C VAL A 413 -8.73 -9.79 -0.15
N ILE A 414 -7.78 -10.53 -0.72
CA ILE A 414 -6.48 -10.02 -1.11
C ILE A 414 -6.49 -9.79 -2.62
N LYS A 415 -6.26 -8.55 -3.04
CA LYS A 415 -6.25 -8.16 -4.44
C LYS A 415 -4.81 -7.87 -4.87
N ALA A 416 -4.38 -8.45 -5.98
CA ALA A 416 -3.15 -8.01 -6.64
C ALA A 416 -3.32 -6.55 -7.09
N GLN A 417 -2.32 -5.73 -6.85
CA GLN A 417 -2.29 -4.36 -7.30
C GLN A 417 -1.35 -4.26 -8.50
N ASP A 418 -1.76 -3.57 -9.55
CA ASP A 418 -0.89 -3.29 -10.68
C ASP A 418 0.34 -2.47 -10.25
N ASP A 419 1.47 -2.72 -10.90
CA ASP A 419 2.84 -2.23 -10.61
C ASP A 419 3.06 -0.72 -10.49
N GLN A 420 2.04 0.09 -10.43
CA GLN A 420 2.17 1.55 -10.47
C GLN A 420 2.34 2.25 -9.12
N SER A 421 2.40 1.50 -8.03
CA SER A 421 2.48 2.06 -6.68
C SER A 421 3.82 1.84 -6.00
N ASN A 422 4.89 1.64 -6.74
CA ASN A 422 6.22 1.42 -6.16
C ASN A 422 6.74 2.67 -5.50
N LEU A 423 6.48 2.68 -4.26
CA LEU A 423 6.94 3.57 -3.30
C LEU A 423 8.23 3.16 -2.79
N LEU A 424 9.23 3.79 -2.82
CA LEU A 424 10.44 3.51 -2.05
C LEU A 424 10.80 2.01 -2.11
N ASP A 425 10.85 1.47 -3.31
CA ASP A 425 11.42 0.16 -3.52
C ASP A 425 12.93 0.29 -3.45
N TYR A 426 13.47 -0.19 -2.35
CA TYR A 426 14.85 -0.08 -2.02
C TYR A 426 15.68 -1.16 -2.65
N GLU A 427 15.61 -1.62 -3.73
CA GLU A 427 16.58 -2.57 -4.28
C GLU A 427 16.06 -3.84 -4.96
N ASN A 428 14.79 -4.17 -4.83
CA ASN A 428 14.27 -5.37 -5.44
C ASN A 428 12.91 -5.16 -6.08
N GLU A 429 12.80 -5.57 -7.33
CA GLU A 429 11.58 -5.67 -8.12
C GLU A 429 10.41 -6.40 -7.42
N ASN A 430 10.63 -6.93 -6.22
CA ASN A 430 9.72 -7.80 -5.50
C ASN A 430 9.32 -7.28 -4.11
N VAL A 431 9.71 -6.09 -3.71
CA VAL A 431 9.20 -5.51 -2.47
C VAL A 431 7.90 -4.80 -2.75
N THR A 432 6.87 -5.45 -2.37
CA THR A 432 5.52 -5.03 -2.59
C THR A 432 5.06 -4.16 -1.45
N GLY A 433 4.69 -2.92 -1.76
CA GLY A 433 3.95 -2.08 -0.83
C GLY A 433 2.55 -2.66 -0.67
N GLN A 434 2.19 -2.99 0.56
CA GLN A 434 0.86 -3.48 0.86
C GLN A 434 -0.02 -2.33 1.30
N ARG A 435 -1.13 -2.15 0.62
CA ARG A 435 -2.14 -1.18 0.97
C ARG A 435 -3.35 -1.89 1.56
N VAL A 436 -3.59 -1.69 2.84
CA VAL A 436 -4.81 -2.15 3.49
C VAL A 436 -5.89 -1.12 3.24
N VAL A 437 -6.95 -1.51 2.55
CA VAL A 437 -8.16 -0.71 2.39
C VAL A 437 -9.28 -1.45 3.09
N SER A 438 -9.73 -0.92 4.21
CA SER A 438 -11.00 -1.34 4.82
C SER A 438 -12.10 -0.52 4.15
N ASP A 439 -13.00 -1.17 3.47
CA ASP A 439 -14.13 -0.53 2.80
C ASP A 439 -15.40 -0.45 3.66
N GLY A 440 -15.31 -0.84 4.92
CA GLY A 440 -16.45 -0.85 5.83
C GLY A 440 -17.46 -1.98 5.57
N PHE A 441 -17.18 -2.85 4.59
CA PHE A 441 -18.00 -4.02 4.30
C PHE A 441 -17.59 -5.23 5.15
N SER A 442 -18.33 -6.31 5.03
CA SER A 442 -18.04 -7.59 5.71
C SER A 442 -16.68 -8.22 5.33
N HIS A 443 -15.95 -7.62 4.42
CA HIS A 443 -14.63 -8.06 3.97
C HIS A 443 -13.63 -6.92 4.02
N THR A 444 -12.48 -7.18 4.63
CA THR A 444 -11.32 -6.30 4.51
C THR A 444 -10.60 -6.63 3.20
N THR A 445 -10.42 -5.64 2.34
CA THR A 445 -9.66 -5.82 1.11
C THR A 445 -8.23 -5.36 1.34
N VAL A 446 -7.30 -6.26 1.14
CA VAL A 446 -5.87 -5.98 1.16
C VAL A 446 -5.39 -5.97 -0.28
N LYS A 447 -4.84 -4.85 -0.74
CA LYS A 447 -4.21 -4.76 -2.05
C LYS A 447 -2.72 -5.01 -1.91
N ILE A 448 -2.22 -5.94 -2.68
CA ILE A 448 -0.81 -6.28 -2.74
C ILE A 448 -0.28 -5.80 -4.10
N SER A 449 0.79 -5.02 -4.08
CA SER A 449 1.58 -4.77 -5.28
C SER A 449 2.58 -5.90 -5.45
N GLY A 450 2.62 -6.50 -6.62
CA GLY A 450 3.52 -7.60 -6.98
C GLY A 450 4.67 -7.14 -7.85
#